data_9c49ccd9fa7f52ad9d89346715443703
#
_entry.id   9c49ccd9fa7f52ad9d89346715443703
#
_cell.length_a   1.000
_cell.length_b   1.000
_cell.length_c   1.000
_cell.angle_alpha   90.00
_cell.angle_beta   90.00
_cell.angle_gamma   90.00
#
_symmetry.space_group_name_H-M   'P 1'
#
loop_
_entity.id
_entity.type
_entity.pdbx_description
1 polymer ?
#
loop_
_entity_poly.entity_id
_entity_poly.type
_entity_poly.pdbx_seq_one_letter_code
_entity_poly.pdbx_strand_id
1 'polypeptide(L)'
;MSVALVAASCAGDSEIVAPWEVQFGSPQADTSFGVAAAPDGDVVVALATEGAFGQPNAGGRDVALARYTNEGLAVWQMQVGGERNDSPLGLSVSPDGFIYVGGFTEGAFAGENAGSADVWLAKFDRDGTEIWRQQFGDKGWDRGFDVTAFDGGVYITGYTASILDLATNREGFDGFAARFDADGNLEWISQVGTDAADWGQG
;
A
#
# COMPACT_ATOMS: atom_id res chain seq x y z
N MET A 1 12.31 -3.28 -15.98
CA MET A 1 12.95 -1.97 -15.67
C MET A 1 13.24 -1.99 -14.18
N SER A 2 14.48 -1.89 -13.77
CA SER A 2 14.82 -2.00 -12.33
C SER A 2 14.57 -0.68 -11.62
N VAL A 3 14.10 -0.75 -10.37
CA VAL A 3 13.90 0.41 -9.50
C VAL A 3 15.18 0.68 -8.72
N ALA A 4 15.62 1.93 -8.67
CA ALA A 4 16.75 2.36 -7.82
C ALA A 4 16.22 3.21 -6.67
N LEU A 5 16.59 2.87 -5.45
CA LEU A 5 16.29 3.64 -4.24
C LEU A 5 17.60 4.26 -3.74
N VAL A 6 17.59 5.57 -3.54
CA VAL A 6 18.68 6.30 -2.86
C VAL A 6 18.12 6.85 -1.56
N ALA A 7 18.65 6.44 -0.43
CA ALA A 7 18.26 6.96 0.87
C ALA A 7 19.43 7.72 1.51
N ALA A 8 19.12 8.87 2.12
CA ALA A 8 20.04 9.61 2.96
C ALA A 8 19.44 9.76 4.35
N SER A 9 20.20 9.43 5.38
CA SER A 9 19.78 9.61 6.77
C SER A 9 20.01 11.05 7.22
N CYS A 10 18.99 11.69 7.77
CA CYS A 10 19.09 12.96 8.50
C CYS A 10 19.01 12.68 10.01
N ALA A 11 20.14 12.40 10.64
CA ALA A 11 20.23 12.34 12.11
C ALA A 11 20.94 13.60 12.63
N GLY A 12 20.39 14.20 13.69
CA GLY A 12 21.06 15.28 14.43
C GLY A 12 22.33 14.75 15.10
N ASP A 13 23.43 15.49 14.93
CA ASP A 13 24.76 15.27 15.51
C ASP A 13 25.31 13.86 15.35
N SER A 14 25.89 13.61 14.20
CA SER A 14 27.02 12.68 13.99
C SER A 14 26.88 11.83 12.72
N GLU A 15 27.99 11.44 12.19
CA GLU A 15 28.20 10.54 11.08
C GLU A 15 27.14 10.62 9.96
N ILE A 16 27.48 11.38 8.94
CA ILE A 16 26.81 11.28 7.64
C ILE A 16 26.99 9.84 7.22
N VAL A 17 25.93 9.02 7.35
CA VAL A 17 25.90 7.69 6.74
C VAL A 17 26.16 7.89 5.26
N ALA A 18 27.16 7.22 4.73
CA ALA A 18 27.48 7.32 3.32
C ALA A 18 26.24 6.97 2.49
N PRO A 19 25.92 7.75 1.45
CA PRO A 19 24.79 7.42 0.60
C PRO A 19 25.00 6.03 0.00
N TRP A 20 23.95 5.21 0.03
CA TRP A 20 23.97 3.90 -0.59
C TRP A 20 22.97 3.85 -1.75
N GLU A 21 23.25 2.98 -2.70
CA GLU A 21 22.39 2.72 -3.84
C GLU A 21 22.15 1.22 -3.95
N VAL A 22 20.90 0.83 -4.05
CA VAL A 22 20.49 -0.57 -4.29
C VAL A 22 19.56 -0.60 -5.48
N GLN A 23 19.87 -1.45 -6.44
CA GLN A 23 19.01 -1.77 -7.55
C GLN A 23 18.33 -3.11 -7.30
N PHE A 24 17.01 -3.13 -7.34
CA PHE A 24 16.20 -4.33 -7.12
C PHE A 24 15.02 -4.37 -8.10
N GLY A 25 14.41 -5.54 -8.24
CA GLY A 25 13.28 -5.79 -9.12
C GLY A 25 13.31 -7.22 -9.65
N SER A 26 12.28 -7.54 -10.42
CA SER A 26 12.17 -8.77 -11.18
C SER A 26 12.78 -8.60 -12.58
N PRO A 27 12.92 -9.68 -13.38
CA PRO A 27 13.25 -9.57 -14.81
C PRO A 27 12.15 -8.93 -15.66
N GLN A 28 10.92 -8.82 -15.15
CA GLN A 28 9.76 -8.23 -15.80
C GLN A 28 9.60 -6.74 -15.38
N ALA A 29 8.44 -6.16 -15.69
CA ALA A 29 8.16 -4.77 -15.34
C ALA A 29 7.91 -4.63 -13.83
N ASP A 30 8.57 -3.64 -13.24
CA ASP A 30 8.41 -3.26 -11.84
C ASP A 30 8.11 -1.76 -11.76
N THR A 31 7.19 -1.37 -10.87
CA THR A 31 6.85 0.04 -10.65
C THR A 31 6.82 0.31 -9.15
N SER A 32 7.69 1.20 -8.66
CA SER A 32 7.70 1.62 -7.26
C SER A 32 6.59 2.64 -6.99
N PHE A 33 5.90 2.49 -5.87
CA PHE A 33 4.80 3.36 -5.45
C PHE A 33 5.03 4.03 -4.10
N GLY A 34 5.75 3.39 -3.18
CA GLY A 34 5.90 3.93 -1.84
C GLY A 34 7.25 3.62 -1.21
N VAL A 35 7.69 4.53 -0.36
CA VAL A 35 8.83 4.38 0.53
C VAL A 35 8.47 4.96 1.89
N ALA A 36 8.80 4.23 2.96
CA ALA A 36 8.58 4.67 4.34
C ALA A 36 9.79 4.34 5.20
N ALA A 37 10.10 5.23 6.15
CA ALA A 37 11.10 4.98 7.17
C ALA A 37 10.48 4.22 8.33
N ALA A 38 11.16 3.18 8.80
CA ALA A 38 10.80 2.48 10.03
C ALA A 38 11.41 3.17 11.26
N PRO A 39 10.84 2.97 12.46
CA PRO A 39 11.32 3.63 13.69
C PRO A 39 12.78 3.33 14.06
N ASP A 40 13.33 2.21 13.60
CA ASP A 40 14.72 1.79 13.79
C ASP A 40 15.69 2.34 12.73
N GLY A 41 15.17 3.16 11.79
CA GLY A 41 15.95 3.77 10.72
C GLY A 41 16.01 2.96 9.43
N ASP A 42 15.45 1.76 9.42
CA ASP A 42 15.31 0.94 8.21
C ASP A 42 14.34 1.57 7.22
N VAL A 43 14.42 1.13 5.97
CA VAL A 43 13.59 1.61 4.87
C VAL A 43 12.73 0.48 4.34
N VAL A 44 11.42 0.72 4.26
CA VAL A 44 10.47 -0.18 3.59
C VAL A 44 10.06 0.42 2.26
N VAL A 45 10.00 -0.40 1.22
CA VAL A 45 9.54 0.00 -0.12
C VAL A 45 8.41 -0.90 -0.57
N ALA A 46 7.46 -0.30 -1.31
CA ALA A 46 6.35 -1.00 -1.94
C ALA A 46 6.41 -0.80 -3.45
N LEU A 47 6.24 -1.87 -4.20
CA LEU A 47 6.21 -1.88 -5.66
C LEU A 47 5.17 -2.86 -6.19
N ALA A 48 4.71 -2.63 -7.42
CA ALA A 48 4.00 -3.62 -8.20
C ALA A 48 4.99 -4.32 -9.13
N THR A 49 4.93 -5.64 -9.24
CA THR A 49 5.80 -6.45 -10.09
C THR A 49 4.98 -7.37 -10.99
N GLU A 50 5.40 -7.51 -12.24
CA GLU A 50 4.86 -8.51 -13.18
C GLU A 50 5.67 -9.80 -13.18
N GLY A 51 6.70 -9.90 -12.34
CA GLY A 51 7.59 -11.04 -12.23
C GLY A 51 7.69 -11.62 -10.83
N ALA A 52 8.61 -12.55 -10.66
CA ALA A 52 8.92 -13.12 -9.36
C ALA A 52 9.85 -12.20 -8.57
N PHE A 53 9.44 -11.78 -7.39
CA PHE A 53 10.19 -10.95 -6.47
C PHE A 53 10.27 -11.64 -5.09
N GLY A 54 11.21 -12.55 -4.95
CA GLY A 54 11.34 -13.39 -3.76
C GLY A 54 10.32 -14.54 -3.67
N GLN A 55 9.14 -14.38 -4.28
CA GLN A 55 8.07 -15.38 -4.41
C GLN A 55 7.64 -15.48 -5.89
N PRO A 56 7.02 -16.59 -6.31
CA PRO A 56 6.41 -16.69 -7.63
C PRO A 56 5.31 -15.63 -7.81
N ASN A 57 5.20 -15.07 -9.03
CA ASN A 57 4.07 -14.24 -9.40
C ASN A 57 2.77 -15.07 -9.38
N ALA A 58 1.71 -14.53 -8.80
CA ALA A 58 0.42 -15.22 -8.63
C ALA A 58 -0.54 -14.95 -9.79
N GLY A 59 -0.33 -13.88 -10.56
CA GLY A 59 -1.27 -13.51 -11.61
C GLY A 59 -0.75 -12.42 -12.55
N GLY A 60 -1.42 -11.31 -12.61
CA GLY A 60 -1.02 -10.13 -13.38
C GLY A 60 0.13 -9.39 -12.71
N ARG A 61 -0.14 -8.21 -12.15
CA ARG A 61 0.78 -7.51 -11.26
C ARG A 61 0.51 -7.93 -9.82
N ASP A 62 1.57 -8.18 -9.07
CA ASP A 62 1.52 -8.46 -7.65
C ASP A 62 2.15 -7.33 -6.85
N VAL A 63 1.74 -7.21 -5.60
CA VAL A 63 2.36 -6.33 -4.60
C VAL A 63 3.66 -6.97 -4.12
N ALA A 64 4.75 -6.23 -4.17
CA ALA A 64 6.00 -6.64 -3.59
C ALA A 64 6.47 -5.61 -2.54
N LEU A 65 7.00 -6.11 -1.43
CA LEU A 65 7.58 -5.32 -0.36
C LEU A 65 9.02 -5.74 -0.14
N ALA A 66 9.86 -4.78 0.20
CA ALA A 66 11.23 -5.03 0.61
C ALA A 66 11.61 -4.12 1.77
N ARG A 67 12.42 -4.64 2.70
CA ARG A 67 13.01 -3.89 3.79
C ARG A 67 14.52 -3.91 3.67
N TYR A 68 15.12 -2.75 3.86
CA TYR A 68 16.55 -2.54 3.86
C TYR A 68 16.98 -1.85 5.14
N THR A 69 18.16 -2.19 5.65
CA THR A 69 18.75 -1.45 6.76
C THR A 69 19.08 -0.01 6.33
N ASN A 70 19.37 0.85 7.31
CA ASN A 70 19.84 2.21 7.05
C ASN A 70 21.20 2.27 6.32
N GLU A 71 21.93 1.14 6.19
CA GLU A 71 23.13 1.02 5.37
C GLU A 71 22.86 0.39 3.98
N GLY A 72 21.59 0.09 3.64
CA GLY A 72 21.21 -0.47 2.35
C GLY A 72 21.32 -1.98 2.22
N LEU A 73 21.50 -2.71 3.33
CA LEU A 73 21.51 -4.16 3.31
C LEU A 73 20.07 -4.70 3.29
N ALA A 74 19.80 -5.63 2.40
CA ALA A 74 18.49 -6.27 2.33
C ALA A 74 18.21 -7.08 3.60
N VAL A 75 17.08 -6.81 4.26
CA VAL A 75 16.60 -7.53 5.44
C VAL A 75 15.68 -8.67 4.99
N TRP A 76 14.64 -8.31 4.22
CA TRP A 76 13.73 -9.28 3.62
C TRP A 76 13.06 -8.69 2.36
N GLN A 77 12.53 -9.62 1.55
CA GLN A 77 11.72 -9.32 0.38
C GLN A 77 10.54 -10.30 0.36
N MET A 78 9.37 -9.81 -0.02
CA MET A 78 8.17 -10.62 -0.13
C MET A 78 7.30 -10.15 -1.28
N GLN A 79 6.43 -11.04 -1.75
CA GLN A 79 5.45 -10.76 -2.80
C GLN A 79 4.12 -11.39 -2.41
N VAL A 80 3.04 -10.65 -2.59
CA VAL A 80 1.67 -11.13 -2.39
C VAL A 80 0.81 -10.65 -3.54
N GLY A 81 -0.09 -11.50 -4.01
CA GLY A 81 -0.99 -11.18 -5.11
C GLY A 81 -2.08 -12.22 -5.26
N GLY A 82 -3.03 -11.89 -6.13
CA GLY A 82 -4.08 -12.78 -6.62
C GLY A 82 -3.90 -13.11 -8.09
N GLU A 83 -4.95 -13.67 -8.72
CA GLU A 83 -4.91 -14.04 -10.14
C GLU A 83 -4.90 -12.84 -11.11
N ARG A 84 -5.24 -11.65 -10.63
CA ARG A 84 -5.33 -10.41 -11.43
C ARG A 84 -4.33 -9.37 -10.98
N ASN A 85 -4.53 -8.13 -11.40
CA ASN A 85 -3.64 -7.04 -11.04
C ASN A 85 -3.91 -6.57 -9.61
N ASP A 86 -2.86 -6.58 -8.80
CA ASP A 86 -2.82 -6.05 -7.45
C ASP A 86 -1.72 -4.98 -7.40
N SER A 87 -2.07 -3.77 -7.00
CA SER A 87 -1.12 -2.65 -7.00
C SER A 87 -1.14 -1.93 -5.66
N PRO A 88 0.01 -1.75 -5.01
CA PRO A 88 0.13 -0.86 -3.86
C PRO A 88 0.14 0.58 -4.39
N LEU A 89 -0.48 1.50 -3.68
CA LEU A 89 -0.42 2.92 -3.97
C LEU A 89 0.04 3.73 -2.75
N GLY A 90 -0.30 3.30 -1.54
CA GLY A 90 0.12 3.89 -0.28
C GLY A 90 0.92 2.94 0.59
N LEU A 91 1.91 3.48 1.32
CA LEU A 91 2.75 2.75 2.27
C LEU A 91 3.02 3.64 3.49
N SER A 92 2.82 3.10 4.68
CA SER A 92 3.14 3.77 5.93
C SER A 92 3.66 2.78 6.97
N VAL A 93 4.55 3.24 7.84
CA VAL A 93 5.02 2.45 8.99
C VAL A 93 4.60 3.17 10.27
N SER A 94 3.96 2.45 11.18
CA SER A 94 3.51 2.99 12.46
C SER A 94 4.68 3.17 13.44
N PRO A 95 4.48 3.99 14.51
CA PRO A 95 5.52 4.20 15.52
C PRO A 95 6.00 2.92 16.24
N ASP A 96 5.17 1.89 16.29
CA ASP A 96 5.49 0.56 16.85
C ASP A 96 6.05 -0.43 15.81
N GLY A 97 6.25 0.03 14.56
CA GLY A 97 6.98 -0.69 13.51
C GLY A 97 6.12 -1.60 12.63
N PHE A 98 4.79 -1.57 12.75
CA PHE A 98 3.91 -2.26 11.80
C PHE A 98 3.85 -1.53 10.47
N ILE A 99 3.81 -2.31 9.40
CA ILE A 99 3.78 -1.82 8.02
C ILE A 99 2.34 -1.90 7.51
N TYR A 100 1.82 -0.79 7.01
CA TYR A 100 0.51 -0.71 6.39
C TYR A 100 0.66 -0.36 4.92
N VAL A 101 0.00 -1.14 4.08
CA VAL A 101 0.02 -0.98 2.62
C VAL A 101 -1.40 -0.99 2.11
N GLY A 102 -1.74 -0.02 1.26
CA GLY A 102 -3.05 0.07 0.64
C GLY A 102 -2.95 0.31 -0.86
N GLY A 103 -4.02 -0.01 -1.57
CA GLY A 103 -4.05 0.16 -3.02
C GLY A 103 -5.34 -0.33 -3.64
N PHE A 104 -5.25 -0.97 -4.80
CA PHE A 104 -6.40 -1.58 -5.47
C PHE A 104 -6.07 -2.98 -5.98
N THR A 105 -7.11 -3.80 -6.10
CA THR A 105 -7.08 -5.10 -6.75
C THR A 105 -8.18 -5.20 -7.82
N GLU A 106 -7.87 -5.86 -8.92
CA GLU A 106 -8.85 -6.20 -9.97
C GLU A 106 -9.41 -7.62 -9.79
N GLY A 107 -9.07 -8.28 -8.69
CA GLY A 107 -9.41 -9.66 -8.39
C GLY A 107 -9.82 -9.93 -6.96
N ALA A 108 -9.91 -11.20 -6.63
CA ALA A 108 -10.10 -11.67 -5.26
C ALA A 108 -8.73 -11.70 -4.56
N PHE A 109 -8.44 -10.69 -3.75
CA PHE A 109 -7.16 -10.55 -3.05
C PHE A 109 -7.31 -10.79 -1.54
N ALA A 110 -8.35 -10.24 -0.92
CA ALA A 110 -8.71 -10.45 0.48
C ALA A 110 -10.17 -10.83 0.67
N GLY A 111 -10.92 -10.89 -0.43
CA GLY A 111 -12.35 -11.21 -0.48
C GLY A 111 -12.80 -11.36 -1.92
N GLU A 112 -14.09 -11.48 -2.17
CA GLU A 112 -14.64 -11.43 -3.52
C GLU A 112 -14.51 -10.02 -4.08
N ASN A 113 -14.09 -9.89 -5.34
CA ASN A 113 -14.11 -8.62 -6.05
C ASN A 113 -15.56 -8.24 -6.36
N ALA A 114 -15.99 -7.06 -5.91
CA ALA A 114 -17.34 -6.58 -6.08
C ALA A 114 -17.55 -5.84 -7.41
N GLY A 115 -16.48 -5.39 -8.07
CA GLY A 115 -16.56 -4.55 -9.24
C GLY A 115 -15.42 -4.69 -10.24
N SER A 116 -15.03 -3.56 -10.79
CA SER A 116 -13.90 -3.48 -11.73
C SER A 116 -12.56 -3.51 -10.99
N ALA A 117 -12.49 -2.80 -9.86
CA ALA A 117 -11.40 -2.85 -8.91
C ALA A 117 -11.90 -2.45 -7.54
N ASP A 118 -11.40 -3.09 -6.51
CA ASP A 118 -11.70 -2.83 -5.11
C ASP A 118 -10.48 -2.26 -4.38
N VAL A 119 -10.71 -1.46 -3.36
CA VAL A 119 -9.67 -1.05 -2.41
C VAL A 119 -9.21 -2.27 -1.62
N TRP A 120 -7.91 -2.40 -1.41
CA TRP A 120 -7.37 -3.29 -0.40
C TRP A 120 -6.46 -2.55 0.57
N LEU A 121 -6.37 -3.07 1.78
CA LEU A 121 -5.53 -2.58 2.86
C LEU A 121 -4.98 -3.77 3.63
N ALA A 122 -3.68 -3.79 3.91
CA ALA A 122 -3.05 -4.87 4.64
C ALA A 122 -2.09 -4.34 5.70
N LYS A 123 -1.93 -5.11 6.78
CA LYS A 123 -0.97 -4.90 7.86
C LYS A 123 0.00 -6.05 7.91
N PHE A 124 1.28 -5.70 8.02
CA PHE A 124 2.37 -6.65 8.21
C PHE A 124 3.15 -6.30 9.48
N ASP A 125 3.77 -7.30 10.09
CA ASP A 125 4.73 -7.07 11.14
C ASP A 125 6.07 -6.56 10.56
N ARG A 126 7.01 -6.24 11.46
CA ARG A 126 8.34 -5.77 11.08
C ARG A 126 9.16 -6.76 10.26
N ASP A 127 8.83 -8.06 10.35
CA ASP A 127 9.52 -9.15 9.67
C ASP A 127 8.87 -9.52 8.33
N GLY A 128 7.83 -8.75 7.93
CA GLY A 128 7.10 -8.93 6.68
C GLY A 128 6.01 -10.00 6.75
N THR A 129 5.66 -10.49 7.96
CA THR A 129 4.56 -11.44 8.13
C THR A 129 3.23 -10.70 8.07
N GLU A 130 2.32 -11.14 7.21
CA GLU A 130 0.98 -10.57 7.14
C GLU A 130 0.18 -10.87 8.41
N ILE A 131 -0.41 -9.82 9.01
CA ILE A 131 -1.26 -9.93 10.20
C ILE A 131 -2.72 -9.98 9.79
N TRP A 132 -3.13 -9.04 8.92
CA TRP A 132 -4.47 -9.01 8.35
C TRP A 132 -4.49 -8.31 6.99
N ARG A 133 -5.53 -8.59 6.22
CA ARG A 133 -5.83 -7.94 4.95
C ARG A 133 -7.33 -7.73 4.82
N GLN A 134 -7.71 -6.56 4.31
CA GLN A 134 -9.09 -6.19 4.02
C GLN A 134 -9.24 -5.83 2.54
N GLN A 135 -10.40 -6.14 1.97
CA GLN A 135 -10.80 -5.71 0.63
C GLN A 135 -12.22 -5.15 0.74
N PHE A 136 -12.45 -3.99 0.16
CA PHE A 136 -13.75 -3.35 0.16
C PHE A 136 -13.95 -2.51 -1.09
N GLY A 137 -15.16 -2.45 -1.55
CA GLY A 137 -15.59 -1.77 -2.77
C GLY A 137 -17.03 -2.13 -3.11
N ASP A 138 -17.51 -1.62 -4.23
CA ASP A 138 -18.79 -2.01 -4.84
C ASP A 138 -18.55 -2.10 -6.38
N LYS A 139 -19.58 -2.02 -7.19
CA LYS A 139 -19.59 -2.38 -8.63
C LYS A 139 -18.66 -1.57 -9.54
N GLY A 140 -18.06 -0.49 -9.06
CA GLY A 140 -17.26 0.44 -9.85
C GLY A 140 -15.75 0.20 -9.78
N TRP A 141 -15.03 1.29 -9.91
CA TRP A 141 -13.60 1.40 -9.65
C TRP A 141 -13.40 2.05 -8.29
N ASP A 142 -12.82 1.30 -7.37
CA ASP A 142 -12.52 1.76 -6.03
C ASP A 142 -11.02 1.63 -5.80
N ARG A 143 -10.32 2.71 -5.44
CA ARG A 143 -8.87 2.75 -5.28
C ARG A 143 -8.46 3.50 -4.04
N GLY A 144 -7.64 2.86 -3.19
CA GLY A 144 -6.95 3.53 -2.11
C GLY A 144 -5.64 4.12 -2.65
N PHE A 145 -5.37 5.41 -2.39
CA PHE A 145 -4.16 6.08 -2.88
C PHE A 145 -3.10 6.27 -1.82
N ASP A 146 -3.51 6.59 -0.60
CA ASP A 146 -2.57 6.86 0.46
C ASP A 146 -3.02 6.24 1.78
N VAL A 147 -2.05 5.87 2.60
CA VAL A 147 -2.26 5.34 3.93
C VAL A 147 -1.41 6.10 4.94
N THR A 148 -1.99 6.39 6.10
CA THR A 148 -1.26 7.00 7.22
C THR A 148 -1.48 6.17 8.47
N ALA A 149 -0.42 5.50 8.91
CA ALA A 149 -0.41 4.72 10.14
C ALA A 149 -0.26 5.63 11.37
N PHE A 150 -0.92 5.28 12.46
CA PHE A 150 -0.81 5.95 13.76
C PHE A 150 -0.80 4.90 14.89
N ASP A 151 -0.60 5.35 16.12
CA ASP A 151 -0.70 4.47 17.28
C ASP A 151 -2.17 4.03 17.47
N GLY A 152 -2.43 2.75 17.16
CA GLY A 152 -3.76 2.14 17.25
C GLY A 152 -4.51 1.93 15.95
N GLY A 153 -3.91 2.19 14.77
CA GLY A 153 -4.57 1.88 13.50
C GLY A 153 -4.03 2.59 12.28
N VAL A 154 -4.89 2.77 11.27
CA VAL A 154 -4.51 3.33 9.98
C VAL A 154 -5.67 4.11 9.36
N TYR A 155 -5.34 5.21 8.71
CA TYR A 155 -6.23 5.90 7.77
C TYR A 155 -5.87 5.50 6.34
N ILE A 156 -6.89 5.39 5.49
CA ILE A 156 -6.73 5.23 4.04
C ILE A 156 -7.63 6.24 3.34
N THR A 157 -7.12 6.85 2.28
CA THR A 157 -7.85 7.75 1.40
C THR A 157 -7.82 7.25 -0.03
N GLY A 158 -8.79 7.68 -0.83
CA GLY A 158 -8.87 7.28 -2.22
C GLY A 158 -10.08 7.83 -2.93
N TYR A 159 -10.47 7.18 -4.00
CA TYR A 159 -11.73 7.44 -4.67
C TYR A 159 -12.55 6.17 -4.87
N THR A 160 -13.86 6.37 -5.05
CA THR A 160 -14.83 5.34 -5.41
C THR A 160 -15.73 5.82 -6.54
N ALA A 161 -16.08 4.92 -7.45
CA ALA A 161 -17.15 5.13 -8.42
C ALA A 161 -18.48 4.52 -7.92
N SER A 162 -18.59 4.24 -6.64
CA SER A 162 -19.66 3.49 -6.01
C SER A 162 -20.10 4.10 -4.69
N ILE A 163 -20.96 3.41 -3.95
CA ILE A 163 -21.39 3.80 -2.61
C ILE A 163 -20.62 2.95 -1.59
N LEU A 164 -19.68 3.56 -0.87
CA LEU A 164 -18.92 2.89 0.19
C LEU A 164 -19.50 3.13 1.58
N ASP A 165 -20.24 4.21 1.77
CA ASP A 165 -20.97 4.50 2.99
C ASP A 165 -22.48 4.58 2.71
N LEU A 166 -23.29 4.83 3.73
CA LEU A 166 -24.73 5.02 3.56
C LEU A 166 -25.11 6.41 2.99
N ALA A 167 -24.13 7.18 2.56
CA ALA A 167 -24.36 8.46 1.89
C ALA A 167 -24.99 8.24 0.51
N THR A 168 -25.69 9.24 0.04
CA THR A 168 -26.26 9.21 -1.32
C THR A 168 -25.14 9.30 -2.33
N ASN A 169 -24.95 8.25 -3.12
CA ASN A 169 -24.07 8.28 -4.28
C ASN A 169 -24.44 9.47 -5.16
N ARG A 170 -23.42 10.21 -5.55
CA ARG A 170 -23.50 11.24 -6.58
C ARG A 170 -22.90 10.65 -7.85
N GLU A 171 -23.31 11.14 -9.00
CA GLU A 171 -22.77 10.64 -10.26
C GLU A 171 -21.27 10.95 -10.35
N GLY A 172 -20.44 9.99 -10.82
CA GLY A 172 -19.01 10.18 -11.00
C GLY A 172 -18.14 9.42 -9.99
N PHE A 173 -16.93 9.91 -9.81
CA PHE A 173 -16.01 9.44 -8.77
C PHE A 173 -16.07 10.36 -7.58
N ASP A 174 -16.14 9.81 -6.40
CA ASP A 174 -16.13 10.53 -5.13
C ASP A 174 -14.86 10.20 -4.32
N GLY A 175 -14.30 11.19 -3.63
CA GLY A 175 -13.24 10.94 -2.65
C GLY A 175 -13.79 10.21 -1.42
N PHE A 176 -12.99 9.36 -0.83
CA PHE A 176 -13.30 8.76 0.46
C PHE A 176 -12.13 8.85 1.44
N ALA A 177 -12.45 8.77 2.72
CA ALA A 177 -11.52 8.50 3.79
C ALA A 177 -12.10 7.41 4.70
N ALA A 178 -11.27 6.50 5.16
CA ALA A 178 -11.66 5.44 6.09
C ALA A 178 -10.62 5.27 7.19
N ARG A 179 -11.07 4.82 8.36
CA ARG A 179 -10.23 4.48 9.49
C ARG A 179 -10.46 3.03 9.91
N PHE A 180 -9.35 2.33 10.09
CA PHE A 180 -9.30 0.98 10.62
C PHE A 180 -8.52 0.97 11.93
N ASP A 181 -8.97 0.17 12.89
CA ASP A 181 -8.23 -0.09 14.12
C ASP A 181 -7.00 -1.00 13.89
N ALA A 182 -6.24 -1.26 14.93
CA ALA A 182 -5.04 -2.09 14.86
C ALA A 182 -5.31 -3.55 14.46
N ASP A 183 -6.53 -4.03 14.67
CA ASP A 183 -6.97 -5.40 14.36
C ASP A 183 -7.60 -5.50 12.96
N GLY A 184 -7.70 -4.40 12.22
CA GLY A 184 -8.24 -4.33 10.87
C GLY A 184 -9.76 -4.20 10.82
N ASN A 185 -10.42 -3.82 11.92
CA ASN A 185 -11.84 -3.54 11.91
C ASN A 185 -12.09 -2.12 11.40
N LEU A 186 -13.02 -1.96 10.47
CA LEU A 186 -13.46 -0.66 9.99
C LEU A 186 -14.19 0.08 11.12
N GLU A 187 -13.66 1.23 11.54
CA GLU A 187 -14.30 2.09 12.54
C GLU A 187 -15.26 3.08 11.90
N TRP A 188 -14.87 3.68 10.79
CA TRP A 188 -15.71 4.54 9.97
C TRP A 188 -15.17 4.66 8.54
N ILE A 189 -16.07 4.99 7.62
CA ILE A 189 -15.80 5.42 6.26
C ILE A 189 -16.66 6.65 5.96
N SER A 190 -16.11 7.61 5.25
CA SER A 190 -16.81 8.81 4.81
C SER A 190 -16.49 9.08 3.35
N GLN A 191 -17.53 9.30 2.56
CA GLN A 191 -17.47 9.60 1.13
C GLN A 191 -17.87 11.05 0.90
N VAL A 192 -17.09 11.76 0.11
CA VAL A 192 -17.30 13.18 -0.18
C VAL A 192 -17.13 13.42 -1.67
N GLY A 193 -18.16 13.99 -2.27
CA GLY A 193 -18.12 14.32 -3.69
C GLY A 193 -19.27 15.22 -4.11
N THR A 194 -19.28 15.56 -5.39
CA THR A 194 -20.32 16.33 -6.08
C THR A 194 -20.89 15.48 -7.23
N ASP A 195 -21.76 16.05 -8.07
CA ASP A 195 -22.24 15.37 -9.28
C ASP A 195 -21.16 15.32 -10.41
N ALA A 196 -19.94 15.75 -10.12
CA ALA A 196 -18.77 15.66 -10.99
C ALA A 196 -17.75 14.67 -10.42
N ALA A 197 -16.70 14.34 -11.18
CA ALA A 197 -15.66 13.48 -10.67
C ALA A 197 -14.78 14.22 -9.65
N ASP A 198 -14.75 13.71 -8.42
CA ASP A 198 -13.95 14.20 -7.31
C ASP A 198 -12.90 13.13 -6.94
N TRP A 199 -11.64 13.52 -6.95
CA TRP A 199 -10.53 12.59 -6.73
C TRP A 199 -9.91 12.79 -5.35
N GLY A 200 -10.02 11.78 -4.48
CA GLY A 200 -9.23 11.74 -3.26
C GLY A 200 -7.80 11.30 -3.61
N GLN A 201 -6.85 12.22 -3.50
CA GLN A 201 -5.40 11.92 -3.52
C GLN A 201 -4.85 12.25 -2.14
N GLY A 202 -3.81 11.53 -1.70
CA GLY A 202 -3.22 11.68 -0.38
C GLY A 202 -2.61 13.06 -0.11
#